data_46dd6071ce1601c8256cf8ce21f31dc2
#
_entry.id   46dd6071ce1601c8256cf8ce21f31dc2
#
_cell.length_a   1.000
_cell.length_b   1.000
_cell.length_c   1.000
_cell.angle_alpha   90.00
_cell.angle_beta   90.00
_cell.angle_gamma   90.00
#
_symmetry.space_group_name_H-M   'P 1'
#
loop_
_entity.id
_entity.type
_entity.pdbx_description
1 polymer ?
#
loop_
_entity_poly.entity_id
_entity_poly.type
_entity_poly.pdbx_seq_one_letter_code
_entity_poly.pdbx_strand_id
1 'polypeptide(L)'
;MLRKTLSFISVLLLAATAAGAQNPDDGTARPRSVGVVMSGGGAKGLYHIGVLEALEENGVPIDYVAGTSMGSIIAAMYAAGYSPAQMREIVASGVVKEWVSGRIDPRYTPYYRQIGHNPSFISVRLNLGSSGKRFRVTNLISSTPIEMALTELFAAAGGDFDRLMVPFLCVSSDMNAREPVVMRNGDLCEAVRSSMSIPLVFKPMKVDSMLLYDGGIYDNFPWRPLDVGFRPDLI
;
A
#
# COMPACT_ATOMS: atom_id res chain seq x y z
N MET A 1 -24.10 -7.57 27.59
CA MET A 1 -22.97 -6.96 26.89
C MET A 1 -21.68 -6.91 27.70
N LEU A 2 -21.73 -6.73 29.03
CA LEU A 2 -20.54 -6.59 29.91
C LEU A 2 -19.65 -7.86 30.00
N ARG A 3 -20.17 -9.07 29.81
CA ARG A 3 -19.42 -10.34 29.94
C ARG A 3 -18.47 -10.63 28.77
N LYS A 4 -18.75 -10.10 27.57
CA LYS A 4 -17.90 -10.32 26.39
C LYS A 4 -16.71 -9.38 26.31
N THR A 5 -16.82 -8.20 26.90
CA THR A 5 -15.72 -7.23 26.99
C THR A 5 -14.67 -7.64 28.01
N LEU A 6 -15.08 -8.28 29.13
CA LEU A 6 -14.11 -8.79 30.13
C LEU A 6 -13.26 -9.96 29.58
N SER A 7 -13.79 -10.82 28.71
CA SER A 7 -13.00 -11.90 28.10
C SER A 7 -11.91 -11.38 27.17
N PHE A 8 -12.16 -10.28 26.43
CA PHE A 8 -11.15 -9.70 25.53
C PHE A 8 -10.02 -9.02 26.30
N ILE A 9 -10.33 -8.34 27.39
CA ILE A 9 -9.33 -7.69 28.25
C ILE A 9 -8.46 -8.74 28.95
N SER A 10 -9.02 -9.88 29.36
CA SER A 10 -8.25 -10.97 29.99
C SER A 10 -7.29 -11.65 29.01
N VAL A 11 -7.63 -11.78 27.74
CA VAL A 11 -6.74 -12.34 26.71
C VAL A 11 -5.60 -11.38 26.38
N LEU A 12 -5.88 -10.07 26.33
CA LEU A 12 -4.84 -9.04 26.13
C LEU A 12 -3.87 -8.95 27.31
N LEU A 13 -4.37 -9.06 28.56
CA LEU A 13 -3.51 -9.07 29.76
C LEU A 13 -2.66 -10.34 29.86
N LEU A 14 -3.16 -11.52 29.43
CA LEU A 14 -2.35 -12.74 29.38
C LEU A 14 -1.25 -12.67 28.31
N ALA A 15 -1.51 -12.03 27.17
CA ALA A 15 -0.49 -11.80 26.15
C ALA A 15 0.61 -10.85 26.64
N ALA A 16 0.26 -9.83 27.42
CA ALA A 16 1.22 -8.89 27.98
C ALA A 16 2.11 -9.53 29.08
N THR A 17 1.58 -10.50 29.84
CA THR A 17 2.38 -11.20 30.88
C THR A 17 3.28 -12.30 30.31
N ALA A 18 2.95 -12.87 29.12
CA ALA A 18 3.83 -13.82 28.43
C ALA A 18 5.06 -13.15 27.80
N ALA A 19 4.98 -11.84 27.48
CA ALA A 19 6.12 -11.06 26.99
C ALA A 19 7.15 -10.69 28.09
N GLY A 20 6.82 -10.90 29.37
CA GLY A 20 7.66 -10.54 30.51
C GLY A 20 8.60 -11.62 31.05
N ALA A 21 8.63 -12.82 30.45
CA ALA A 21 9.61 -13.84 30.81
C ALA A 21 10.92 -13.65 30.02
N GLN A 22 11.61 -12.53 30.30
CA GLN A 22 12.96 -12.32 29.80
C GLN A 22 13.95 -13.10 30.65
N ASN A 23 14.76 -13.96 30.03
CA ASN A 23 16.00 -14.44 30.63
C ASN A 23 16.87 -13.22 30.98
N PRO A 24 17.60 -13.23 32.10
CA PRO A 24 18.54 -12.17 32.39
C PRO A 24 19.61 -12.16 31.31
N ASP A 25 19.54 -11.11 30.49
CA ASP A 25 20.41 -10.86 29.34
C ASP A 25 21.84 -10.62 29.86
N ASP A 26 22.83 -11.25 29.27
CA ASP A 26 24.26 -11.11 29.60
C ASP A 26 24.88 -9.80 29.12
N GLY A 27 24.07 -8.79 28.82
CA GLY A 27 24.52 -7.43 28.48
C GLY A 27 25.14 -7.28 27.08
N THR A 28 25.08 -8.32 26.22
CA THR A 28 25.65 -8.30 24.86
C THR A 28 24.61 -8.42 23.75
N ALA A 29 23.31 -8.52 24.10
CA ALA A 29 22.26 -8.67 23.11
C ALA A 29 22.13 -7.38 22.28
N ARG A 30 22.37 -7.51 20.97
CA ARG A 30 22.02 -6.44 20.04
C ARG A 30 20.51 -6.12 20.10
N PRO A 31 20.11 -4.87 19.91
CA PRO A 31 18.69 -4.54 19.77
C PRO A 31 18.03 -5.46 18.75
N ARG A 32 16.85 -5.97 19.09
CA ARG A 32 16.08 -6.81 18.14
C ARG A 32 15.50 -5.93 17.05
N SER A 33 15.67 -6.35 15.82
CA SER A 33 15.08 -5.67 14.68
C SER A 33 13.61 -6.08 14.49
N VAL A 34 12.78 -5.09 14.14
CA VAL A 34 11.32 -5.28 14.00
C VAL A 34 10.89 -4.95 12.58
N GLY A 35 10.17 -5.89 11.96
CA GLY A 35 9.51 -5.69 10.69
C GLY A 35 8.01 -5.50 10.86
N VAL A 36 7.44 -4.50 10.18
CA VAL A 36 5.99 -4.26 10.20
C VAL A 36 5.38 -4.57 8.86
N VAL A 37 4.35 -5.43 8.87
CA VAL A 37 3.64 -5.86 7.66
C VAL A 37 2.24 -5.26 7.63
N MET A 38 1.89 -4.63 6.50
CA MET A 38 0.64 -3.92 6.31
C MET A 38 -0.16 -4.56 5.18
N SER A 39 -1.32 -5.13 5.52
CA SER A 39 -2.19 -5.79 4.55
C SER A 39 -2.93 -4.80 3.65
N GLY A 40 -3.34 -5.27 2.48
CA GLY A 40 -4.35 -4.60 1.68
C GLY A 40 -5.73 -4.63 2.35
N GLY A 41 -6.61 -3.72 1.94
CA GLY A 41 -7.96 -3.66 2.50
C GLY A 41 -8.74 -2.40 2.12
N GLY A 42 -8.32 -1.68 1.09
CA GLY A 42 -8.93 -0.42 0.67
C GLY A 42 -8.96 0.58 1.83
N ALA A 43 -10.08 1.25 2.06
CA ALA A 43 -10.20 2.25 3.12
C ALA A 43 -9.87 1.72 4.53
N LYS A 44 -10.02 0.42 4.79
CA LYS A 44 -9.64 -0.18 6.07
C LYS A 44 -8.13 -0.13 6.32
N GLY A 45 -7.32 -0.14 5.27
CA GLY A 45 -5.86 -0.03 5.41
C GLY A 45 -5.39 1.29 6.04
N LEU A 46 -6.23 2.33 6.09
CA LEU A 46 -5.90 3.57 6.79
C LEU A 46 -5.71 3.38 8.31
N TYR A 47 -6.23 2.29 8.89
CA TYR A 47 -5.96 1.95 10.30
C TYR A 47 -4.49 1.65 10.59
N HIS A 48 -3.70 1.29 9.57
CA HIS A 48 -2.26 1.08 9.73
C HIS A 48 -1.54 2.33 10.25
N ILE A 49 -2.05 3.53 9.95
CA ILE A 49 -1.49 4.79 10.47
C ILE A 49 -1.56 4.81 12.00
N GLY A 50 -2.70 4.42 12.57
CA GLY A 50 -2.85 4.34 14.03
C GLY A 50 -2.00 3.25 14.67
N VAL A 51 -1.72 2.17 13.94
CA VAL A 51 -0.81 1.11 14.41
C VAL A 51 0.63 1.63 14.46
N LEU A 52 1.09 2.31 13.39
CA LEU A 52 2.42 2.93 13.37
C LEU A 52 2.59 3.95 14.50
N GLU A 53 1.60 4.80 14.70
CA GLU A 53 1.59 5.77 15.79
C GLU A 53 1.71 5.09 17.15
N ALA A 54 0.91 4.05 17.42
CA ALA A 54 0.97 3.31 18.66
C ALA A 54 2.32 2.61 18.87
N LEU A 55 2.95 2.10 17.82
CA LEU A 55 4.28 1.51 17.92
C LEU A 55 5.33 2.55 18.29
N GLU A 56 5.32 3.72 17.62
CA GLU A 56 6.24 4.83 17.93
C GLU A 56 6.04 5.35 19.36
N GLU A 57 4.79 5.59 19.80
CA GLU A 57 4.46 6.07 21.15
C GLU A 57 4.92 5.11 22.24
N ASN A 58 4.98 3.82 21.96
CA ASN A 58 5.47 2.80 22.88
C ASN A 58 6.96 2.48 22.72
N GLY A 59 7.68 3.24 21.90
CA GLY A 59 9.12 3.08 21.72
C GLY A 59 9.51 1.78 21.00
N VAL A 60 8.59 1.18 20.24
CA VAL A 60 8.90 -0.02 19.44
C VAL A 60 9.62 0.43 18.17
N PRO A 61 10.88 -0.02 17.94
CA PRO A 61 11.59 0.32 16.72
C PRO A 61 10.89 -0.30 15.50
N ILE A 62 10.90 0.41 14.38
CA ILE A 62 10.40 -0.08 13.10
C ILE A 62 11.56 -0.04 12.12
N ASP A 63 12.22 -1.21 11.94
CA ASP A 63 13.44 -1.32 11.13
C ASP A 63 13.14 -1.66 9.67
N TYR A 64 12.01 -2.32 9.40
CA TYR A 64 11.60 -2.74 8.06
C TYR A 64 10.10 -2.64 7.91
N VAL A 65 9.64 -2.28 6.71
CA VAL A 65 8.21 -2.26 6.41
C VAL A 65 7.89 -2.97 5.10
N ALA A 66 6.77 -3.68 5.09
CA ALA A 66 6.24 -4.31 3.88
C ALA A 66 4.75 -4.03 3.74
N GLY A 67 4.27 -3.93 2.52
CA GLY A 67 2.85 -3.66 2.31
C GLY A 67 2.28 -4.19 1.00
N THR A 68 0.95 -4.38 1.01
CA THR A 68 0.16 -4.71 -0.17
C THR A 68 -1.00 -3.74 -0.31
N SER A 69 -1.29 -3.28 -1.54
CA SER A 69 -2.44 -2.40 -1.83
C SER A 69 -2.42 -1.12 -0.96
N MET A 70 -3.47 -0.83 -0.20
CA MET A 70 -3.47 0.31 0.74
C MET A 70 -2.33 0.22 1.75
N GLY A 71 -1.98 -0.98 2.21
CA GLY A 71 -0.83 -1.19 3.09
C GLY A 71 0.49 -0.79 2.44
N SER A 72 0.63 -0.96 1.11
CA SER A 72 1.84 -0.50 0.39
C SER A 72 1.95 1.02 0.34
N ILE A 73 0.82 1.74 0.25
CA ILE A 73 0.81 3.20 0.29
C ILE A 73 1.30 3.70 1.65
N ILE A 74 0.71 3.17 2.74
CA ILE A 74 1.07 3.59 4.10
C ILE A 74 2.51 3.20 4.44
N ALA A 75 2.93 1.97 4.09
CA ALA A 75 4.29 1.51 4.29
C ALA A 75 5.31 2.34 3.51
N ALA A 76 5.02 2.68 2.24
CA ALA A 76 5.89 3.52 1.42
C ALA A 76 5.97 4.96 1.94
N MET A 77 4.87 5.54 2.42
CA MET A 77 4.89 6.86 3.06
C MET A 77 5.79 6.84 4.28
N TYR A 78 5.67 5.83 5.14
CA TYR A 78 6.50 5.67 6.32
C TYR A 78 7.97 5.50 5.93
N ALA A 79 8.25 4.63 4.97
CA ALA A 79 9.59 4.41 4.44
C ALA A 79 10.22 5.67 3.82
N ALA A 80 9.41 6.52 3.19
CA ALA A 80 9.83 7.81 2.62
C ALA A 80 10.01 8.92 3.66
N GLY A 81 9.67 8.66 4.95
CA GLY A 81 9.90 9.59 6.05
C GLY A 81 8.69 10.39 6.51
N TYR A 82 7.49 10.04 6.06
CA TYR A 82 6.27 10.65 6.61
C TYR A 82 5.98 10.09 8.00
N SER A 83 5.82 10.98 8.97
CA SER A 83 5.34 10.57 10.31
C SER A 83 3.86 10.15 10.27
N PRO A 84 3.41 9.32 11.22
CA PRO A 84 1.98 8.97 11.34
C PRO A 84 1.07 10.20 11.45
N ALA A 85 1.53 11.26 12.12
CA ALA A 85 0.80 12.52 12.23
C ALA A 85 0.59 13.19 10.87
N GLN A 86 1.65 13.29 10.04
CA GLN A 86 1.56 13.84 8.69
C GLN A 86 0.65 12.99 7.79
N MET A 87 0.74 11.66 7.87
CA MET A 87 -0.16 10.76 7.14
C MET A 87 -1.62 10.99 7.55
N ARG A 88 -1.89 11.20 8.83
CA ARG A 88 -3.23 11.49 9.34
C ARG A 88 -3.77 12.81 8.79
N GLU A 89 -2.95 13.85 8.72
CA GLU A 89 -3.33 15.14 8.13
C GLU A 89 -3.69 14.98 6.65
N ILE A 90 -2.88 14.24 5.89
CA ILE A 90 -3.15 13.95 4.47
C ILE A 90 -4.48 13.22 4.32
N VAL A 91 -4.76 12.22 5.14
CA VAL A 91 -6.03 11.49 5.10
C VAL A 91 -7.21 12.38 5.53
N ALA A 92 -7.03 13.19 6.58
CA ALA A 92 -8.06 14.07 7.12
C ALA A 92 -8.42 15.21 6.15
N SER A 93 -7.50 15.63 5.27
CA SER A 93 -7.77 16.62 4.24
C SER A 93 -8.81 16.17 3.20
N GLY A 94 -9.12 14.87 3.17
CA GLY A 94 -10.07 14.28 2.23
C GLY A 94 -9.46 13.95 0.86
N VAL A 95 -8.18 14.24 0.63
CA VAL A 95 -7.49 14.02 -0.65
C VAL A 95 -7.52 12.54 -1.08
N VAL A 96 -7.49 11.61 -0.14
CA VAL A 96 -7.60 10.16 -0.43
C VAL A 96 -8.91 9.83 -1.17
N LYS A 97 -9.99 10.55 -0.85
CA LYS A 97 -11.26 10.41 -1.56
C LYS A 97 -11.16 10.89 -3.01
N GLU A 98 -10.37 11.93 -3.25
CA GLU A 98 -10.11 12.43 -4.60
C GLU A 98 -9.28 11.43 -5.42
N TRP A 99 -8.26 10.81 -4.81
CA TRP A 99 -7.43 9.81 -5.48
C TRP A 99 -8.26 8.66 -6.07
N VAL A 100 -9.25 8.19 -5.33
CA VAL A 100 -10.12 7.07 -5.77
C VAL A 100 -11.36 7.52 -6.53
N SER A 101 -11.63 8.82 -6.61
CA SER A 101 -12.80 9.35 -7.33
C SER A 101 -12.64 9.29 -8.85
N GLY A 102 -11.42 9.20 -9.34
CA GLY A 102 -11.08 9.29 -10.76
C GLY A 102 -11.29 10.68 -11.37
N ARG A 103 -11.60 11.69 -10.55
CA ARG A 103 -11.79 13.07 -11.01
C ARG A 103 -10.45 13.77 -11.06
N ILE A 104 -10.16 14.34 -12.21
CA ILE A 104 -8.98 15.19 -12.37
C ILE A 104 -9.40 16.61 -11.98
N ASP A 105 -8.59 17.30 -11.18
CA ASP A 105 -8.81 18.71 -10.84
C ASP A 105 -8.95 19.52 -12.15
N PRO A 106 -10.00 20.32 -12.32
CA PRO A 106 -10.20 21.15 -13.50
C PRO A 106 -9.00 22.03 -13.88
N ARG A 107 -8.16 22.39 -12.91
CA ARG A 107 -6.92 23.17 -13.14
C ARG A 107 -5.91 22.45 -14.03
N TYR A 108 -5.93 21.09 -14.03
CA TYR A 108 -5.05 20.27 -14.85
C TYR A 108 -5.73 19.76 -16.14
N THR A 109 -6.98 20.18 -16.39
CA THR A 109 -7.70 19.78 -17.59
C THR A 109 -7.67 20.93 -18.60
N PRO A 110 -7.06 20.73 -19.79
CA PRO A 110 -7.07 21.76 -20.83
C PRO A 110 -8.50 22.19 -21.17
N TYR A 111 -8.74 23.50 -21.30
CA TYR A 111 -10.07 24.08 -21.53
C TYR A 111 -10.82 23.46 -22.73
N TYR A 112 -10.11 23.10 -23.78
CA TYR A 112 -10.68 22.46 -24.99
C TYR A 112 -10.96 20.94 -24.83
N ARG A 113 -10.61 20.33 -23.70
CA ARG A 113 -10.86 18.92 -23.38
C ARG A 113 -11.87 18.71 -22.26
N GLN A 114 -12.70 19.71 -21.98
CA GLN A 114 -13.81 19.53 -21.04
C GLN A 114 -14.80 18.52 -21.65
N ILE A 115 -14.60 17.26 -21.33
CA ILE A 115 -15.51 16.19 -21.68
C ILE A 115 -16.76 16.40 -20.82
N GLY A 116 -17.91 16.65 -21.48
CA GLY A 116 -19.18 16.77 -20.80
C GLY A 116 -19.38 15.55 -19.86
N HIS A 117 -19.97 15.80 -18.70
CA HIS A 117 -20.24 14.76 -17.71
C HIS A 117 -21.00 13.61 -18.37
N ASN A 118 -20.32 12.49 -18.56
CA ASN A 118 -20.95 11.25 -18.95
C ASN A 118 -21.33 10.50 -17.67
N PRO A 119 -22.62 10.35 -17.33
CA PRO A 119 -23.06 9.69 -16.12
C PRO A 119 -22.93 8.16 -16.17
N SER A 120 -22.40 7.60 -17.25
CA SER A 120 -22.26 6.15 -17.37
C SER A 120 -21.13 5.61 -16.49
N PHE A 121 -21.48 4.65 -15.63
CA PHE A 121 -20.53 3.92 -14.78
C PHE A 121 -19.64 2.95 -15.58
N ILE A 122 -20.09 2.49 -16.74
CA ILE A 122 -19.36 1.56 -17.62
C ILE A 122 -19.39 2.12 -19.03
N SER A 123 -18.22 2.37 -19.60
CA SER A 123 -18.07 2.72 -21.01
C SER A 123 -17.48 1.53 -21.77
N VAL A 124 -18.23 0.97 -22.72
CA VAL A 124 -17.76 -0.05 -23.66
C VAL A 124 -17.51 0.61 -24.99
N ARG A 125 -16.25 0.65 -25.43
CA ARG A 125 -15.89 1.19 -26.73
C ARG A 125 -15.78 0.04 -27.73
N LEU A 126 -16.71 -0.03 -28.67
CA LEU A 126 -16.68 -0.95 -29.79
C LEU A 126 -15.90 -0.32 -30.93
N ASN A 127 -14.77 -0.92 -31.31
CA ASN A 127 -14.03 -0.50 -32.48
C ASN A 127 -14.38 -1.46 -33.64
N LEU A 128 -15.17 -0.97 -34.58
CA LEU A 128 -15.68 -1.72 -35.76
C LEU A 128 -14.74 -1.62 -36.96
N GLY A 129 -13.46 -1.30 -36.76
CA GLY A 129 -12.48 -1.22 -37.82
C GLY A 129 -12.16 -2.58 -38.45
N SER A 130 -11.65 -2.56 -39.65
CA SER A 130 -11.42 -3.71 -40.58
C SER A 130 -10.47 -4.81 -40.05
N SER A 131 -9.92 -4.70 -38.84
CA SER A 131 -8.97 -5.66 -38.23
C SER A 131 -9.53 -6.48 -37.09
N GLY A 132 -10.83 -6.71 -37.03
CA GLY A 132 -11.45 -7.57 -36.02
C GLY A 132 -12.12 -6.81 -34.86
N LYS A 133 -13.14 -7.43 -34.28
CA LYS A 133 -13.93 -6.91 -33.17
C LYS A 133 -13.08 -6.90 -31.89
N ARG A 134 -12.55 -5.76 -31.48
CA ARG A 134 -11.88 -5.62 -30.18
C ARG A 134 -12.83 -5.02 -29.16
N PHE A 135 -13.23 -5.81 -28.18
CA PHE A 135 -13.88 -5.32 -26.99
C PHE A 135 -12.82 -4.70 -26.07
N ARG A 136 -12.95 -3.43 -25.79
CA ARG A 136 -12.13 -2.78 -24.75
C ARG A 136 -13.06 -2.35 -23.62
N VAL A 137 -12.99 -3.08 -22.51
CA VAL A 137 -13.60 -2.61 -21.26
C VAL A 137 -12.73 -1.47 -20.74
N THR A 138 -13.29 -0.28 -20.67
CA THR A 138 -12.64 0.85 -20.01
C THR A 138 -12.82 0.69 -18.50
N ASN A 139 -11.78 0.95 -17.76
CA ASN A 139 -11.83 0.88 -16.31
C ASN A 139 -12.86 1.89 -15.77
N LEU A 140 -13.43 1.56 -14.63
CA LEU A 140 -14.47 2.36 -13.99
C LEU A 140 -13.92 3.70 -13.48
N ILE A 141 -12.65 3.74 -13.06
CA ILE A 141 -12.01 4.89 -12.43
C ILE A 141 -10.73 5.26 -13.19
N SER A 142 -10.54 6.57 -13.45
CA SER A 142 -9.26 7.05 -13.96
C SER A 142 -8.18 6.93 -12.89
N SER A 143 -7.04 6.37 -13.25
CA SER A 143 -5.88 6.25 -12.36
C SER A 143 -5.05 7.54 -12.25
N THR A 144 -5.30 8.51 -13.12
CA THR A 144 -4.50 9.74 -13.18
C THR A 144 -4.41 10.49 -11.84
N PRO A 145 -5.52 10.69 -11.07
CA PRO A 145 -5.42 11.40 -9.80
C PRO A 145 -4.51 10.72 -8.79
N ILE A 146 -4.62 9.40 -8.68
CA ILE A 146 -3.76 8.65 -7.74
C ILE A 146 -2.31 8.58 -8.23
N GLU A 147 -2.07 8.47 -9.53
CA GLU A 147 -0.73 8.50 -10.09
C GLU A 147 -0.04 9.85 -9.84
N MET A 148 -0.75 10.96 -10.02
CA MET A 148 -0.25 12.29 -9.69
C MET A 148 0.06 12.42 -8.20
N ALA A 149 -0.84 11.95 -7.33
CA ALA A 149 -0.65 12.01 -5.89
C ALA A 149 0.55 11.17 -5.42
N LEU A 150 0.70 9.95 -5.93
CA LEU A 150 1.85 9.10 -5.60
C LEU A 150 3.16 9.72 -6.10
N THR A 151 3.14 10.34 -7.29
CA THR A 151 4.31 11.06 -7.81
C THR A 151 4.68 12.24 -6.90
N GLU A 152 3.72 13.00 -6.41
CA GLU A 152 3.96 14.11 -5.49
C GLU A 152 4.50 13.60 -4.14
N LEU A 153 3.90 12.53 -3.58
CA LEU A 153 4.32 11.94 -2.32
C LEU A 153 5.75 11.37 -2.37
N PHE A 154 6.12 10.77 -3.49
CA PHE A 154 7.36 10.01 -3.60
C PHE A 154 8.40 10.63 -4.55
N ALA A 155 8.21 11.87 -5.00
CA ALA A 155 9.08 12.55 -5.94
C ALA A 155 10.57 12.60 -5.51
N ALA A 156 10.83 12.61 -4.21
CA ALA A 156 12.19 12.63 -3.64
C ALA A 156 12.73 11.23 -3.31
N ALA A 157 11.93 10.18 -3.48
CA ALA A 157 12.36 8.81 -3.16
C ALA A 157 13.34 8.29 -4.20
N GLY A 158 14.40 7.63 -3.74
CA GLY A 158 15.36 6.96 -4.62
C GLY A 158 14.82 5.65 -5.18
N GLY A 159 15.52 5.12 -6.19
CA GLY A 159 15.16 3.87 -6.86
C GLY A 159 15.56 2.58 -6.12
N ASP A 160 16.22 2.69 -4.99
CA ASP A 160 16.61 1.57 -4.13
C ASP A 160 15.83 1.69 -2.81
N PHE A 161 14.86 0.79 -2.62
CA PHE A 161 13.94 0.88 -1.47
C PHE A 161 14.61 0.43 -0.16
N ASP A 162 15.76 -0.23 -0.23
CA ASP A 162 16.56 -0.54 0.96
C ASP A 162 17.26 0.68 1.53
N ARG A 163 17.36 1.76 0.75
CA ARG A 163 17.99 3.01 1.13
C ARG A 163 17.00 4.12 1.49
N LEU A 164 15.72 3.83 1.54
CA LEU A 164 14.72 4.71 2.12
C LEU A 164 15.00 4.88 3.63
N MET A 165 14.32 5.83 4.27
CA MET A 165 14.50 6.07 5.70
C MET A 165 14.24 4.81 6.53
N VAL A 166 13.23 4.01 6.13
CA VAL A 166 13.01 2.64 6.58
C VAL A 166 12.99 1.74 5.34
N PRO A 167 13.82 0.68 5.26
CA PRO A 167 13.81 -0.25 4.16
C PRO A 167 12.42 -0.84 3.90
N PHE A 168 12.03 -0.88 2.63
CA PHE A 168 10.68 -1.14 2.20
C PHE A 168 10.62 -2.19 1.09
N LEU A 169 9.54 -2.96 1.10
CA LEU A 169 9.09 -3.73 -0.05
C LEU A 169 7.57 -3.71 -0.19
N CYS A 170 7.09 -3.87 -1.40
CA CYS A 170 5.68 -4.13 -1.63
C CYS A 170 5.46 -5.32 -2.57
N VAL A 171 4.23 -5.81 -2.60
CA VAL A 171 3.87 -6.95 -3.43
C VAL A 171 2.81 -6.54 -4.45
N SER A 172 3.03 -6.96 -5.68
CA SER A 172 2.09 -6.93 -6.79
C SER A 172 1.80 -8.35 -7.28
N SER A 173 0.87 -8.50 -8.20
CA SER A 173 0.51 -9.79 -8.81
C SER A 173 0.74 -9.77 -10.31
N ASP A 174 1.66 -10.60 -10.82
CA ASP A 174 1.78 -10.78 -12.27
C ASP A 174 0.73 -11.77 -12.77
N MET A 175 -0.19 -11.27 -13.59
CA MET A 175 -1.25 -12.09 -14.17
C MET A 175 -0.79 -12.98 -15.32
N ASN A 176 0.37 -12.70 -15.91
CA ASN A 176 0.94 -13.55 -16.95
C ASN A 176 1.63 -14.77 -16.34
N ALA A 177 2.50 -14.54 -15.35
CA ALA A 177 3.20 -15.59 -14.61
C ALA A 177 2.30 -16.28 -13.56
N ARG A 178 1.22 -15.61 -13.10
CA ARG A 178 0.31 -16.08 -12.06
C ARG A 178 0.99 -16.27 -10.70
N GLU A 179 1.82 -15.31 -10.34
CA GLU A 179 2.59 -15.35 -9.10
C GLU A 179 2.69 -13.96 -8.46
N PRO A 180 2.98 -13.88 -7.15
CA PRO A 180 3.28 -12.62 -6.50
C PRO A 180 4.64 -12.10 -6.98
N VAL A 181 4.74 -10.78 -7.14
CA VAL A 181 5.98 -10.07 -7.49
C VAL A 181 6.36 -9.17 -6.34
N VAL A 182 7.51 -9.44 -5.75
CA VAL A 182 8.09 -8.60 -4.70
C VAL A 182 8.88 -7.47 -5.34
N MET A 183 8.49 -6.23 -5.04
CA MET A 183 9.13 -5.04 -5.55
C MET A 183 9.93 -4.37 -4.43
N ARG A 184 11.24 -4.23 -4.64
CA ARG A 184 12.21 -3.70 -3.67
C ARG A 184 13.14 -2.65 -4.28
N ASN A 185 12.98 -2.41 -5.55
CA ASN A 185 13.73 -1.39 -6.31
C ASN A 185 12.91 -0.91 -7.50
N GLY A 186 13.39 0.12 -8.20
CA GLY A 186 12.74 0.73 -9.34
C GLY A 186 12.05 2.04 -8.98
N ASP A 187 11.04 2.43 -9.72
CA ASP A 187 10.24 3.60 -9.39
C ASP A 187 9.25 3.30 -8.27
N LEU A 188 9.36 4.04 -7.15
CA LEU A 188 8.50 3.81 -5.98
C LEU A 188 7.03 4.09 -6.28
N CYS A 189 6.74 5.09 -7.13
CA CYS A 189 5.36 5.38 -7.54
C CYS A 189 4.77 4.24 -8.35
N GLU A 190 5.55 3.67 -9.30
CA GLU A 190 5.12 2.54 -10.11
C GLU A 190 4.92 1.28 -9.26
N ALA A 191 5.82 1.02 -8.32
CA ALA A 191 5.74 -0.12 -7.41
C ALA A 191 4.48 -0.07 -6.56
N VAL A 192 4.24 1.04 -5.86
CA VAL A 192 3.05 1.25 -5.04
C VAL A 192 1.79 1.27 -5.90
N ARG A 193 1.84 1.95 -7.05
CA ARG A 193 0.71 2.01 -7.99
C ARG A 193 0.34 0.63 -8.55
N SER A 194 1.30 -0.23 -8.83
CA SER A 194 1.03 -1.59 -9.28
C SER A 194 0.41 -2.42 -8.16
N SER A 195 0.94 -2.32 -6.94
CA SER A 195 0.45 -3.02 -5.75
C SER A 195 -1.03 -2.74 -5.43
N MET A 196 -1.55 -1.57 -5.85
CA MET A 196 -2.95 -1.17 -5.64
C MET A 196 -3.82 -1.24 -6.90
N SER A 197 -3.37 -1.89 -7.96
CA SER A 197 -4.10 -2.01 -9.23
C SER A 197 -5.25 -3.03 -9.16
N ILE A 198 -6.30 -2.71 -8.40
CA ILE A 198 -7.48 -3.58 -8.23
C ILE A 198 -8.13 -3.86 -9.60
N PRO A 199 -8.31 -5.15 -9.97
CA PRO A 199 -8.97 -5.50 -11.22
C PRO A 199 -10.34 -4.84 -11.37
N LEU A 200 -10.68 -4.40 -12.56
CA LEU A 200 -11.91 -3.69 -12.92
C LEU A 200 -12.03 -2.27 -12.36
N VAL A 201 -11.30 -1.93 -11.32
CA VAL A 201 -11.27 -0.57 -10.75
C VAL A 201 -10.20 0.27 -11.44
N PHE A 202 -8.96 -0.20 -11.41
CA PHE A 202 -7.83 0.49 -12.02
C PHE A 202 -7.23 -0.30 -13.18
N LYS A 203 -6.53 0.42 -14.06
CA LYS A 203 -5.71 -0.23 -15.09
C LYS A 203 -4.55 -0.97 -14.45
N PRO A 204 -4.20 -2.17 -14.96
CA PRO A 204 -2.96 -2.81 -14.58
C PRO A 204 -1.76 -1.95 -14.97
N MET A 205 -0.69 -2.08 -14.20
CA MET A 205 0.59 -1.48 -14.54
C MET A 205 1.39 -2.42 -15.43
N LYS A 206 2.05 -1.84 -16.41
CA LYS A 206 3.04 -2.56 -17.22
C LYS A 206 4.41 -2.13 -16.73
N VAL A 207 5.11 -3.05 -16.09
CA VAL A 207 6.49 -2.85 -15.65
C VAL A 207 7.34 -3.91 -16.36
N ASP A 208 8.26 -3.47 -17.20
CA ASP A 208 9.03 -4.33 -18.11
C ASP A 208 8.11 -5.20 -18.97
N SER A 209 8.22 -6.53 -18.85
CA SER A 209 7.35 -7.51 -19.53
C SER A 209 6.16 -7.99 -18.72
N MET A 210 6.06 -7.59 -17.44
CA MET A 210 5.02 -8.02 -16.51
C MET A 210 3.75 -7.19 -16.65
N LEU A 211 2.62 -7.82 -16.40
CA LEU A 211 1.31 -7.17 -16.30
C LEU A 211 0.83 -7.25 -14.85
N LEU A 212 1.12 -6.19 -14.10
CA LEU A 212 0.95 -6.16 -12.67
C LEU A 212 -0.43 -5.63 -12.24
N TYR A 213 -1.03 -6.35 -11.33
CA TYR A 213 -2.27 -6.02 -10.63
C TYR A 213 -2.03 -5.95 -9.11
N ASP A 214 -3.11 -5.65 -8.37
CA ASP A 214 -3.10 -5.60 -6.91
C ASP A 214 -2.51 -6.87 -6.30
N GLY A 215 -1.56 -6.67 -5.38
CA GLY A 215 -0.87 -7.76 -4.72
C GLY A 215 -1.78 -8.67 -3.91
N GLY A 216 -2.94 -8.14 -3.46
CA GLY A 216 -3.93 -8.90 -2.71
C GLY A 216 -4.55 -10.08 -3.45
N ILE A 217 -4.29 -10.25 -4.75
CA ILE A 217 -4.71 -11.43 -5.50
C ILE A 217 -3.94 -12.67 -5.06
N TYR A 218 -2.63 -12.55 -4.82
CA TYR A 218 -1.76 -13.68 -4.46
C TYR A 218 -1.18 -13.57 -3.04
N ASP A 219 -0.82 -12.36 -2.59
CA ASP A 219 -0.26 -12.14 -1.24
C ASP A 219 -0.76 -10.82 -0.65
N ASN A 220 -1.85 -10.89 0.10
CA ASN A 220 -2.46 -9.72 0.73
C ASN A 220 -1.78 -9.28 2.03
N PHE A 221 -0.95 -10.13 2.62
CA PHE A 221 -0.24 -9.87 3.88
C PHE A 221 1.20 -10.39 3.78
N PRO A 222 2.13 -9.60 3.19
CA PRO A 222 3.42 -10.05 2.71
C PRO A 222 4.46 -10.25 3.83
N TRP A 223 4.12 -11.05 4.86
CA TRP A 223 5.03 -11.33 5.96
C TRP A 223 6.22 -12.20 5.51
N ARG A 224 5.98 -13.19 4.64
CA ARG A 224 7.06 -14.04 4.10
C ARG A 224 8.04 -13.26 3.22
N PRO A 225 7.61 -12.41 2.28
CA PRO A 225 8.51 -11.51 1.57
C PRO A 225 9.36 -10.65 2.49
N LEU A 226 8.77 -10.10 3.57
CA LEU A 226 9.50 -9.31 4.54
C LEU A 226 10.52 -10.17 5.30
N ASP A 227 10.12 -11.34 5.80
CA ASP A 227 10.99 -12.28 6.52
C ASP A 227 12.18 -12.72 5.66
N VAL A 228 11.92 -13.17 4.43
CA VAL A 228 12.98 -13.61 3.51
C VAL A 228 13.87 -12.44 3.07
N GLY A 229 13.28 -11.27 2.82
CA GLY A 229 13.99 -10.10 2.29
C GLY A 229 14.88 -9.41 3.32
N PHE A 230 14.41 -9.22 4.54
CA PHE A 230 15.10 -8.43 5.56
C PHE A 230 15.54 -9.21 6.79
N ARG A 231 14.94 -10.38 7.05
CA ARG A 231 15.24 -11.25 8.20
C ARG A 231 15.19 -10.51 9.55
N PRO A 232 14.10 -9.81 9.88
CA PRO A 232 13.97 -9.18 11.17
C PRO A 232 13.89 -10.21 12.29
N ASP A 233 14.24 -9.81 13.51
CA ASP A 233 14.12 -10.68 14.69
C ASP A 233 12.65 -10.87 15.12
N LEU A 234 11.78 -9.88 14.80
CA LEU A 234 10.34 -9.88 15.06
C LEU A 234 9.55 -9.34 13.85
N ILE A 235 8.34 -9.87 13.65
CA ILE A 235 7.36 -9.38 12.68
C ILE A 235 6.01 -9.21 13.39
#